data_0075e933cdbadd16406252df250d5cc8
#
_entry.id   0075e933cdbadd16406252df250d5cc8
#
_cell.length_a   1.000
_cell.length_b   1.000
_cell.length_c   1.000
_cell.angle_alpha   90.00
_cell.angle_beta   90.00
_cell.angle_gamma   90.00
#
_symmetry.space_group_name_H-M   'P 1'
#
loop_
_entity.id
_entity.type
_entity.pdbx_description
1 polymer ?
#
loop_
_entity_poly.entity_id
_entity_poly.type
_entity_poly.pdbx_seq_one_letter_code
_entity_poly.pdbx_strand_id
1 'polypeptide(L)'
;MGYWEVVMTFTSTTDHHRYFAFARQALVQALILAKVQPGDNVLVPALICKDVVASIHTVGAHPIFYPVDKSLCPVDLASSPRSTAVIAVNYFGFAQDLAIFHEFCSKTGAKLIEDNAHGFLSADVSGKLLGTRSHFGLTSIRKTIRIPDGAQLSVNDPESLQSVPEQIPFRHKFLGFRFTLQTILVNLQKICRLPFLYWSQVVTRLLRKFVTGSALPKSPPNAEYENIDLSAPRDSSMKRIMKLNIDKETRRRRVLYEAVSQLVPNSSTTRVFESLPTNCVPYGFPFYGDSESAKAIEKKVRYLGVEVINWPELPESVNENAPDHYKQLWLVNFL
;
A
#
# COMPACT_ATOMS: atom_id res chain seq x y z
N MET A 1 -13.56 -4.39 18.97
CA MET A 1 -12.38 -5.26 18.80
C MET A 1 -11.31 -4.79 19.77
N GLY A 2 -10.90 -5.64 20.70
CA GLY A 2 -9.95 -5.26 21.72
C GLY A 2 -8.52 -5.14 21.18
N TYR A 3 -7.69 -4.31 21.84
CA TYR A 3 -6.27 -4.13 21.51
C TYR A 3 -5.51 -5.47 21.29
N TRP A 4 -5.81 -6.47 22.12
CA TRP A 4 -5.19 -7.80 22.07
C TRP A 4 -5.59 -8.61 20.82
N GLU A 5 -6.82 -8.48 20.32
CA GLU A 5 -7.26 -9.19 19.10
C GLU A 5 -6.52 -8.68 17.88
N VAL A 6 -6.33 -7.35 17.77
CA VAL A 6 -5.55 -6.75 16.66
C VAL A 6 -4.08 -7.17 16.74
N VAL A 7 -3.47 -7.13 17.95
CA VAL A 7 -2.07 -7.56 18.15
C VAL A 7 -1.92 -9.06 17.85
N MET A 8 -2.83 -9.90 18.29
CA MET A 8 -2.78 -11.36 18.03
C MET A 8 -2.95 -11.68 16.56
N THR A 9 -3.80 -10.94 15.83
CA THR A 9 -3.96 -11.12 14.37
C THR A 9 -2.67 -10.80 13.60
N PHE A 10 -1.84 -9.86 14.08
CA PHE A 10 -0.61 -9.45 13.41
C PHE A 10 0.68 -10.08 13.99
N THR A 11 0.61 -10.78 15.12
CA THR A 11 1.83 -11.30 15.78
C THR A 11 1.88 -12.81 15.90
N SER A 12 0.76 -13.52 15.73
CA SER A 12 0.76 -14.98 15.70
C SER A 12 0.95 -15.48 14.26
N THR A 13 1.89 -16.39 14.04
CA THR A 13 1.88 -17.29 12.89
C THR A 13 0.74 -18.29 13.09
N THR A 14 -0.50 -17.80 12.94
CA THR A 14 -1.67 -18.68 12.87
C THR A 14 -1.66 -19.39 11.52
N ASP A 15 -2.37 -20.49 11.39
CA ASP A 15 -2.47 -21.23 10.11
C ASP A 15 -2.95 -20.36 8.95
N HIS A 16 -3.56 -19.19 9.26
CA HIS A 16 -4.13 -18.24 8.32
C HIS A 16 -3.20 -17.11 7.85
N HIS A 17 -2.03 -16.93 8.46
CA HIS A 17 -1.15 -15.79 8.15
C HIS A 17 0.25 -16.23 7.75
N ARG A 18 0.81 -15.56 6.74
CA ARG A 18 2.22 -15.70 6.33
C ARG A 18 2.87 -14.34 6.16
N TYR A 19 4.13 -14.26 6.55
CA TYR A 19 4.88 -13.01 6.50
C TYR A 19 5.95 -13.05 5.42
N PHE A 20 6.00 -11.98 4.64
CA PHE A 20 6.93 -11.78 3.53
C PHE A 20 7.70 -10.47 3.71
N ALA A 21 8.83 -10.34 3.03
CA ALA A 21 9.57 -9.08 3.06
C ALA A 21 8.75 -7.93 2.42
N PHE A 22 8.02 -8.20 1.34
CA PHE A 22 7.24 -7.19 0.60
C PHE A 22 5.86 -7.71 0.21
N ALA A 23 4.87 -6.78 0.08
CA ALA A 23 3.50 -7.14 -0.29
C ALA A 23 3.41 -7.77 -1.69
N ARG A 24 4.29 -7.42 -2.64
CA ARG A 24 4.38 -8.06 -3.95
C ARG A 24 4.64 -9.56 -3.85
N GLN A 25 5.43 -10.01 -2.88
CA GLN A 25 5.68 -11.42 -2.62
C GLN A 25 4.46 -12.12 -2.00
N ALA A 26 3.77 -11.43 -1.08
CA ALA A 26 2.50 -11.90 -0.54
C ALA A 26 1.43 -12.05 -1.62
N LEU A 27 1.43 -11.15 -2.63
CA LEU A 27 0.52 -11.23 -3.78
C LEU A 27 0.84 -12.44 -4.67
N VAL A 28 2.12 -12.70 -4.97
CA VAL A 28 2.51 -13.93 -5.70
C VAL A 28 1.96 -15.17 -5.00
N GLN A 29 2.15 -15.26 -3.67
CA GLN A 29 1.64 -16.40 -2.90
C GLN A 29 0.10 -16.47 -2.90
N ALA A 30 -0.60 -15.33 -2.82
CA ALA A 30 -2.06 -15.27 -2.91
C ALA A 30 -2.57 -15.77 -4.27
N LEU A 31 -1.92 -15.38 -5.37
CA LEU A 31 -2.26 -15.82 -6.72
C LEU A 31 -2.07 -17.34 -6.88
N ILE A 32 -0.99 -17.90 -6.34
CA ILE A 32 -0.75 -19.35 -6.32
C ILE A 32 -1.87 -20.08 -5.54
N LEU A 33 -2.22 -19.58 -4.35
CA LEU A 33 -3.31 -20.16 -3.53
C LEU A 33 -4.68 -19.99 -4.18
N ALA A 34 -4.89 -18.91 -4.94
CA ALA A 34 -6.08 -18.71 -5.77
C ALA A 34 -6.12 -19.63 -7.01
N LYS A 35 -5.12 -20.50 -7.17
CA LYS A 35 -4.98 -21.46 -8.29
C LYS A 35 -4.85 -20.79 -9.65
N VAL A 36 -4.30 -19.58 -9.70
CA VAL A 36 -3.98 -18.87 -10.95
C VAL A 36 -2.88 -19.66 -11.69
N GLN A 37 -3.14 -19.98 -12.97
CA GLN A 37 -2.24 -20.71 -13.83
C GLN A 37 -1.60 -19.80 -14.88
N PRO A 38 -0.45 -20.17 -15.47
CA PRO A 38 0.09 -19.47 -16.63
C PRO A 38 -0.94 -19.33 -17.75
N GLY A 39 -1.08 -18.12 -18.28
CA GLY A 39 -2.09 -17.78 -19.30
C GLY A 39 -3.45 -17.34 -18.76
N ASP A 40 -3.70 -17.47 -17.45
CA ASP A 40 -4.95 -16.98 -16.84
C ASP A 40 -5.01 -15.45 -16.81
N ASN A 41 -6.23 -14.92 -16.80
CA ASN A 41 -6.48 -13.49 -16.59
C ASN A 41 -6.63 -13.19 -15.09
N VAL A 42 -6.01 -12.09 -14.65
CA VAL A 42 -6.18 -11.49 -13.32
C VAL A 42 -6.67 -10.05 -13.48
N LEU A 43 -7.88 -9.77 -12.98
CA LEU A 43 -8.44 -8.42 -12.99
C LEU A 43 -7.77 -7.55 -11.94
N VAL A 44 -7.30 -6.37 -12.35
CA VAL A 44 -6.56 -5.43 -11.50
C VAL A 44 -6.96 -4.00 -11.85
N PRO A 45 -7.04 -3.05 -10.89
CA PRO A 45 -7.36 -1.67 -11.25
C PRO A 45 -6.26 -1.07 -12.12
N ALA A 46 -6.64 -0.23 -13.08
CA ALA A 46 -5.66 0.47 -13.92
C ALA A 46 -4.80 1.47 -13.13
N LEU A 47 -5.35 2.06 -12.05
CA LEU A 47 -4.59 2.89 -11.12
C LEU A 47 -3.83 2.04 -10.11
N ILE A 48 -2.69 1.47 -10.52
CA ILE A 48 -1.90 0.55 -9.69
C ILE A 48 -0.40 0.76 -9.94
N CYS A 49 0.44 0.32 -9.02
CA CYS A 49 1.89 0.34 -9.18
C CYS A 49 2.41 -0.89 -9.95
N LYS A 50 3.57 -0.72 -10.62
CA LYS A 50 4.26 -1.77 -11.38
C LYS A 50 4.53 -3.05 -10.57
N ASP A 51 4.76 -2.95 -9.26
CA ASP A 51 4.99 -4.11 -8.36
C ASP A 51 3.84 -5.13 -8.38
N VAL A 52 2.58 -4.66 -8.50
CA VAL A 52 1.41 -5.55 -8.56
C VAL A 52 1.38 -6.30 -9.90
N VAL A 53 1.66 -5.59 -10.99
CA VAL A 53 1.75 -6.19 -12.34
C VAL A 53 2.88 -7.22 -12.40
N ALA A 54 4.05 -6.91 -11.83
CA ALA A 54 5.16 -7.86 -11.73
C ALA A 54 4.77 -9.15 -10.97
N SER A 55 3.93 -9.03 -9.93
CA SER A 55 3.44 -10.22 -9.20
C SER A 55 2.56 -11.11 -10.07
N ILE A 56 1.73 -10.51 -10.95
CA ILE A 56 0.86 -11.24 -11.89
C ILE A 56 1.72 -11.93 -12.96
N HIS A 57 2.69 -11.22 -13.53
CA HIS A 57 3.60 -11.79 -14.52
C HIS A 57 4.48 -12.90 -13.93
N THR A 58 4.87 -12.80 -12.64
CA THR A 58 5.66 -13.85 -11.95
C THR A 58 4.97 -15.21 -11.94
N VAL A 59 3.63 -15.24 -11.87
CA VAL A 59 2.87 -16.51 -11.96
C VAL A 59 2.50 -16.87 -13.41
N GLY A 60 2.98 -16.13 -14.41
CA GLY A 60 2.71 -16.36 -15.83
C GLY A 60 1.31 -15.92 -16.27
N ALA A 61 0.59 -15.16 -15.45
CA ALA A 61 -0.76 -14.70 -15.76
C ALA A 61 -0.75 -13.33 -16.47
N HIS A 62 -1.91 -12.95 -17.02
CA HIS A 62 -2.12 -11.72 -17.75
C HIS A 62 -2.91 -10.70 -16.92
N PRO A 63 -2.39 -9.48 -16.65
CA PRO A 63 -3.16 -8.44 -16.01
C PRO A 63 -4.21 -7.88 -16.98
N ILE A 64 -5.47 -7.85 -16.54
CA ILE A 64 -6.57 -7.20 -17.24
C ILE A 64 -6.99 -5.99 -16.40
N PHE A 65 -6.89 -4.79 -16.98
CA PHE A 65 -7.10 -3.56 -16.24
C PHE A 65 -8.56 -3.11 -16.27
N TYR A 66 -9.17 -2.91 -15.08
CA TYR A 66 -10.44 -2.22 -14.98
C TYR A 66 -10.23 -0.75 -14.56
N PRO A 67 -11.03 0.20 -15.10
CA PRO A 67 -10.91 1.60 -14.76
C PRO A 67 -11.44 1.90 -13.36
N VAL A 68 -10.89 2.94 -12.73
CA VAL A 68 -11.42 3.53 -11.49
C VAL A 68 -11.73 5.01 -11.71
N ASP A 69 -12.75 5.50 -11.03
CA ASP A 69 -13.17 6.89 -11.09
C ASP A 69 -12.33 7.81 -10.19
N LYS A 70 -12.72 9.09 -10.08
CA LYS A 70 -12.04 10.06 -9.20
C LYS A 70 -12.21 9.78 -7.71
N SER A 71 -13.21 8.97 -7.33
CA SER A 71 -13.40 8.49 -5.96
C SER A 71 -12.63 7.20 -5.68
N LEU A 72 -11.85 6.72 -6.67
CA LEU A 72 -11.08 5.48 -6.64
C LEU A 72 -11.96 4.22 -6.55
N CYS A 73 -13.22 4.33 -6.98
CA CYS A 73 -14.14 3.21 -7.10
C CYS A 73 -14.06 2.60 -8.51
N PRO A 74 -14.21 1.25 -8.64
CA PRO A 74 -14.19 0.61 -9.94
C PRO A 74 -15.39 1.05 -10.81
N VAL A 75 -15.12 1.23 -12.09
CA VAL A 75 -16.14 1.56 -13.09
C VAL A 75 -16.40 0.30 -13.91
N ASP A 76 -17.68 -0.07 -14.02
CA ASP A 76 -18.16 -1.15 -14.90
C ASP A 76 -17.41 -2.49 -14.76
N LEU A 77 -17.18 -2.92 -13.51
CA LEU A 77 -16.53 -4.20 -13.23
C LEU A 77 -17.33 -5.39 -13.80
N ALA A 78 -18.67 -5.23 -13.91
CA ALA A 78 -19.56 -6.29 -14.37
C ALA A 78 -19.34 -6.68 -15.83
N SER A 79 -18.88 -5.76 -16.69
CA SER A 79 -18.56 -6.02 -18.10
C SER A 79 -17.13 -6.54 -18.32
N SER A 80 -16.34 -6.67 -17.26
CA SER A 80 -14.98 -7.19 -17.35
C SER A 80 -14.97 -8.67 -17.79
N PRO A 81 -13.94 -9.10 -18.53
CA PRO A 81 -13.83 -10.48 -18.98
C PRO A 81 -13.67 -11.45 -17.80
N ARG A 82 -14.07 -12.70 -18.01
CA ARG A 82 -13.87 -13.75 -17.02
C ARG A 82 -12.39 -13.84 -16.64
N SER A 83 -12.12 -13.91 -15.34
CA SER A 83 -10.77 -13.94 -14.77
C SER A 83 -10.73 -14.91 -13.61
N THR A 84 -9.56 -15.51 -13.35
CA THR A 84 -9.37 -16.48 -12.24
C THR A 84 -9.31 -15.76 -10.90
N ALA A 85 -8.78 -14.53 -10.87
CA ALA A 85 -8.74 -13.70 -9.69
C ALA A 85 -9.07 -12.25 -10.02
N VAL A 86 -9.58 -11.51 -9.02
CA VAL A 86 -9.79 -10.06 -9.06
C VAL A 86 -9.15 -9.40 -7.85
N ILE A 87 -8.44 -8.30 -8.06
CA ILE A 87 -7.76 -7.54 -7.01
C ILE A 87 -8.56 -6.26 -6.72
N ALA A 88 -9.02 -6.10 -5.48
CA ALA A 88 -9.64 -4.89 -4.96
C ALA A 88 -8.65 -4.13 -4.07
N VAL A 89 -8.46 -2.83 -4.30
CA VAL A 89 -7.45 -2.02 -3.58
C VAL A 89 -8.11 -1.10 -2.57
N ASN A 90 -7.66 -1.17 -1.31
CA ASN A 90 -7.98 -0.20 -0.27
C ASN A 90 -7.03 1.01 -0.38
N TYR A 91 -7.34 1.92 -1.30
CA TYR A 91 -6.47 3.06 -1.56
C TYR A 91 -6.26 3.92 -0.32
N PHE A 92 -4.99 4.18 0.00
CA PHE A 92 -4.55 5.07 1.07
C PHE A 92 -5.06 4.73 2.48
N GLY A 93 -5.57 3.50 2.67
CA GLY A 93 -6.12 3.02 3.94
C GLY A 93 -7.61 3.22 4.10
N PHE A 94 -8.29 3.73 3.07
CA PHE A 94 -9.74 3.82 3.01
C PHE A 94 -10.33 2.50 2.52
N ALA A 95 -11.41 2.07 3.17
CA ALA A 95 -12.07 0.81 2.83
C ALA A 95 -12.76 0.91 1.46
N GLN A 96 -12.40 0.02 0.54
CA GLN A 96 -13.13 -0.18 -0.70
C GLN A 96 -14.45 -0.90 -0.41
N ASP A 97 -15.51 -0.53 -1.13
CA ASP A 97 -16.74 -1.32 -1.15
C ASP A 97 -16.49 -2.63 -1.92
N LEU A 98 -16.62 -3.75 -1.23
CA LEU A 98 -16.39 -5.07 -1.82
C LEU A 98 -17.66 -5.72 -2.40
N ALA A 99 -18.85 -5.10 -2.27
CA ALA A 99 -20.11 -5.70 -2.73
C ALA A 99 -20.07 -6.04 -4.22
N ILE A 100 -19.62 -5.11 -5.07
CA ILE A 100 -19.52 -5.32 -6.51
C ILE A 100 -18.49 -6.38 -6.90
N PHE A 101 -17.42 -6.52 -6.12
CA PHE A 101 -16.39 -7.56 -6.32
C PHE A 101 -16.93 -8.92 -5.92
N HIS A 102 -17.66 -9.02 -4.82
CA HIS A 102 -18.32 -10.27 -4.42
C HIS A 102 -19.37 -10.71 -5.44
N GLU A 103 -20.13 -9.75 -6.00
CA GLU A 103 -21.08 -10.04 -7.08
C GLU A 103 -20.36 -10.58 -8.32
N PHE A 104 -19.25 -9.94 -8.74
CA PHE A 104 -18.44 -10.43 -9.85
C PHE A 104 -17.90 -11.85 -9.57
N CYS A 105 -17.34 -12.10 -8.40
CA CYS A 105 -16.82 -13.41 -8.00
C CYS A 105 -17.91 -14.47 -7.98
N SER A 106 -19.09 -14.17 -7.47
CA SER A 106 -20.22 -15.12 -7.45
C SER A 106 -20.69 -15.54 -8.85
N LYS A 107 -20.61 -14.61 -9.82
CA LYS A 107 -21.00 -14.87 -11.22
C LYS A 107 -19.91 -15.60 -12.02
N THR A 108 -18.66 -15.38 -11.73
CA THR A 108 -17.53 -15.85 -12.56
C THR A 108 -16.75 -16.99 -11.94
N GLY A 109 -16.84 -17.20 -10.62
CA GLY A 109 -16.02 -18.13 -9.85
C GLY A 109 -14.63 -17.59 -9.51
N ALA A 110 -14.35 -16.31 -9.80
CA ALA A 110 -13.08 -15.68 -9.50
C ALA A 110 -12.81 -15.59 -7.98
N LYS A 111 -11.55 -15.71 -7.58
CA LYS A 111 -11.13 -15.48 -6.19
C LYS A 111 -10.84 -13.99 -5.98
N LEU A 112 -11.40 -13.40 -4.92
CA LEU A 112 -11.16 -11.99 -4.55
C LEU A 112 -9.91 -11.87 -3.70
N ILE A 113 -8.99 -11.00 -4.12
CA ILE A 113 -7.79 -10.61 -3.37
C ILE A 113 -7.95 -9.15 -2.94
N GLU A 114 -7.95 -8.91 -1.64
CA GLU A 114 -8.03 -7.57 -1.06
C GLU A 114 -6.62 -7.01 -0.86
N ASP A 115 -6.18 -6.09 -1.74
CA ASP A 115 -4.91 -5.38 -1.58
C ASP A 115 -5.08 -4.26 -0.54
N ASN A 116 -4.67 -4.55 0.67
CA ASN A 116 -4.64 -3.63 1.78
C ASN A 116 -3.21 -3.13 2.07
N ALA A 117 -2.38 -2.96 1.04
CA ALA A 117 -1.00 -2.50 1.23
C ALA A 117 -0.90 -1.13 1.91
N HIS A 118 -1.94 -0.31 1.85
CA HIS A 118 -2.01 1.02 2.45
C HIS A 118 -2.83 1.09 3.76
N GLY A 119 -3.57 0.06 4.10
CA GLY A 119 -4.58 0.11 5.16
C GLY A 119 -4.23 -0.69 6.42
N PHE A 120 -2.94 -0.87 6.72
CA PHE A 120 -2.55 -1.48 8.00
C PHE A 120 -3.21 -0.73 9.17
N LEU A 121 -3.91 -1.45 10.03
CA LEU A 121 -4.72 -0.98 11.17
C LEU A 121 -6.08 -0.36 10.79
N SER A 122 -6.43 -0.21 9.52
CA SER A 122 -7.75 0.25 9.10
C SER A 122 -8.79 -0.87 9.18
N ALA A 123 -10.03 -0.47 9.46
CA ALA A 123 -11.20 -1.33 9.39
C ALA A 123 -12.31 -0.66 8.58
N ASP A 124 -13.27 -1.44 8.13
CA ASP A 124 -14.47 -0.94 7.47
C ASP A 124 -15.48 -0.35 8.47
N VAL A 125 -16.63 0.08 7.99
CA VAL A 125 -17.70 0.67 8.82
C VAL A 125 -18.26 -0.30 9.87
N SER A 126 -18.17 -1.61 9.63
CA SER A 126 -18.59 -2.65 10.57
C SER A 126 -17.51 -2.97 11.64
N GLY A 127 -16.31 -2.41 11.50
CA GLY A 127 -15.16 -2.68 12.35
C GLY A 127 -14.35 -3.90 11.92
N LYS A 128 -14.62 -4.51 10.76
CA LYS A 128 -13.83 -5.63 10.23
C LYS A 128 -12.53 -5.12 9.61
N LEU A 129 -11.39 -5.68 10.02
CA LEU A 129 -10.07 -5.27 9.53
C LEU A 129 -9.96 -5.43 8.02
N LEU A 130 -9.38 -4.41 7.36
CA LEU A 130 -9.07 -4.49 5.95
C LEU A 130 -8.01 -5.57 5.69
N GLY A 131 -8.16 -6.30 4.59
CA GLY A 131 -7.37 -7.49 4.29
C GLY A 131 -7.92 -8.80 4.89
N THR A 132 -9.06 -8.74 5.61
CA THR A 132 -9.74 -9.95 6.13
C THR A 132 -11.14 -10.14 5.57
N ARG A 133 -11.55 -9.34 4.57
CA ARG A 133 -12.93 -9.28 4.06
C ARG A 133 -13.15 -10.07 2.77
N SER A 134 -12.10 -10.69 2.24
CA SER A 134 -12.09 -11.42 0.96
C SER A 134 -11.41 -12.79 1.11
N HIS A 135 -11.28 -13.57 0.04
CA HIS A 135 -10.60 -14.86 0.08
C HIS A 135 -9.14 -14.73 0.53
N PHE A 136 -8.44 -13.73 0.04
CA PHE A 136 -7.04 -13.44 0.40
C PHE A 136 -6.88 -11.95 0.67
N GLY A 137 -6.06 -11.60 1.65
CA GLY A 137 -5.75 -10.21 1.95
C GLY A 137 -4.25 -9.96 2.05
N LEU A 138 -3.80 -8.82 1.53
CA LEU A 138 -2.41 -8.39 1.56
C LEU A 138 -2.27 -7.14 2.42
N THR A 139 -1.28 -7.10 3.30
CA THR A 139 -1.01 -5.90 4.11
C THR A 139 0.48 -5.57 4.06
N SER A 140 0.84 -4.33 3.72
CA SER A 140 2.23 -3.87 3.73
C SER A 140 2.54 -3.06 4.98
N ILE A 141 2.96 -3.74 6.05
CA ILE A 141 3.21 -3.13 7.36
C ILE A 141 4.31 -2.07 7.28
N ARG A 142 5.36 -2.30 6.45
CA ARG A 142 6.46 -1.35 6.22
C ARG A 142 6.02 -0.01 5.64
N LYS A 143 4.83 0.07 5.03
CA LYS A 143 4.27 1.34 4.53
C LYS A 143 3.61 2.17 5.64
N THR A 144 3.37 1.57 6.80
CA THR A 144 2.78 2.27 7.95
C THR A 144 3.83 2.61 9.00
N ILE A 145 4.77 1.72 9.25
CA ILE A 145 5.85 1.93 10.23
C ILE A 145 7.22 1.92 9.55
N ARG A 146 8.19 2.64 10.13
CA ARG A 146 9.54 2.78 9.56
C ARG A 146 10.38 1.53 9.82
N ILE A 147 10.20 0.52 8.97
CA ILE A 147 10.98 -0.72 8.90
C ILE A 147 11.35 -1.02 7.45
N PRO A 148 12.45 -1.73 7.22
CA PRO A 148 12.94 -2.00 5.85
C PRO A 148 12.04 -2.94 5.07
N ASP A 149 11.41 -3.88 5.73
CA ASP A 149 10.57 -4.93 5.15
C ASP A 149 9.48 -5.35 6.15
N GLY A 150 8.48 -6.05 5.66
CA GLY A 150 7.35 -6.55 6.46
C GLY A 150 6.03 -6.39 5.73
N ALA A 151 5.49 -7.50 5.30
CA ALA A 151 4.17 -7.64 4.71
C ALA A 151 3.53 -8.93 5.22
N GLN A 152 2.21 -8.97 5.18
CA GLN A 152 1.41 -10.11 5.62
C GLN A 152 0.47 -10.51 4.51
N LEU A 153 0.34 -11.82 4.31
CA LEU A 153 -0.75 -12.47 3.60
C LEU A 153 -1.73 -13.03 4.64
N SER A 154 -3.00 -12.72 4.50
CA SER A 154 -4.10 -13.34 5.24
C SER A 154 -4.86 -14.27 4.30
N VAL A 155 -4.98 -15.54 4.67
CA VAL A 155 -5.73 -16.55 3.94
C VAL A 155 -7.05 -16.75 4.66
N ASN A 156 -8.13 -16.22 4.09
CA ASN A 156 -9.48 -16.28 4.68
C ASN A 156 -10.37 -17.29 3.95
N ASP A 157 -9.88 -17.87 2.85
CA ASP A 157 -10.56 -18.89 2.06
C ASP A 157 -10.39 -20.26 2.72
N PRO A 158 -11.47 -20.89 3.23
CA PRO A 158 -11.38 -22.19 3.93
C PRO A 158 -10.79 -23.30 3.07
N GLU A 159 -11.04 -23.27 1.76
CA GLU A 159 -10.54 -24.30 0.83
C GLU A 159 -9.02 -24.22 0.65
N SER A 160 -8.47 -23.02 0.75
CA SER A 160 -7.04 -22.76 0.56
C SER A 160 -6.21 -22.97 1.82
N LEU A 161 -6.83 -23.06 3.00
CA LEU A 161 -6.11 -23.16 4.28
C LEU A 161 -5.17 -24.37 4.37
N GLN A 162 -5.60 -25.53 3.84
CA GLN A 162 -4.81 -26.76 3.85
C GLN A 162 -3.58 -26.68 2.90
N SER A 163 -3.62 -25.77 1.94
CA SER A 163 -2.55 -25.56 0.95
C SER A 163 -1.60 -24.42 1.31
N VAL A 164 -1.77 -23.78 2.48
CA VAL A 164 -0.92 -22.68 2.91
C VAL A 164 0.48 -23.21 3.23
N PRO A 165 1.54 -22.78 2.52
CA PRO A 165 2.89 -23.28 2.77
C PRO A 165 3.37 -22.90 4.16
N GLU A 166 4.38 -23.59 4.66
CA GLU A 166 5.03 -23.22 5.91
C GLU A 166 5.65 -21.81 5.83
N GLN A 167 5.74 -21.15 6.99
CA GLN A 167 6.36 -19.84 7.08
C GLN A 167 7.85 -19.94 6.73
N ILE A 168 8.29 -19.19 5.72
CA ILE A 168 9.71 -19.05 5.40
C ILE A 168 10.45 -18.49 6.63
N PRO A 169 11.59 -19.07 7.06
CA PRO A 169 12.31 -18.60 8.24
C PRO A 169 12.69 -17.12 8.15
N PHE A 170 12.51 -16.39 9.24
CA PHE A 170 12.86 -14.97 9.29
C PHE A 170 14.36 -14.76 9.12
N ARG A 171 14.72 -13.70 8.38
CA ARG A 171 16.12 -13.39 8.09
C ARG A 171 16.79 -12.70 9.28
N HIS A 172 17.87 -13.27 9.81
CA HIS A 172 18.68 -12.67 10.88
C HIS A 172 19.47 -11.46 10.35
N LYS A 173 18.80 -10.29 10.24
CA LYS A 173 19.44 -9.04 9.80
C LYS A 173 18.97 -7.86 10.65
N PHE A 174 19.90 -6.93 10.94
CA PHE A 174 19.57 -5.66 11.62
C PHE A 174 18.74 -4.74 10.74
N LEU A 175 18.08 -3.74 11.35
CA LEU A 175 17.23 -2.75 10.67
C LEU A 175 17.96 -1.95 9.58
N GLY A 176 19.29 -1.83 9.70
CA GLY A 176 20.12 -1.07 8.78
C GLY A 176 20.23 0.41 9.17
N PHE A 177 21.38 1.00 8.83
CA PHE A 177 21.76 2.36 9.20
C PHE A 177 20.75 3.41 8.78
N ARG A 178 20.20 3.32 7.56
CA ARG A 178 19.22 4.29 7.02
C ARG A 178 17.98 4.44 7.92
N PHE A 179 17.40 3.33 8.36
CA PHE A 179 16.18 3.35 9.19
C PHE A 179 16.46 3.83 10.61
N THR A 180 17.64 3.50 11.14
CA THR A 180 18.11 4.01 12.44
C THR A 180 18.30 5.52 12.37
N LEU A 181 18.98 6.03 11.34
CA LEU A 181 19.20 7.45 11.14
C LEU A 181 17.88 8.22 10.98
N GLN A 182 16.97 7.73 10.15
CA GLN A 182 15.64 8.34 10.01
C GLN A 182 14.88 8.43 11.34
N THR A 183 14.97 7.39 12.17
CA THR A 183 14.36 7.39 13.50
C THR A 183 14.96 8.47 14.39
N ILE A 184 16.28 8.64 14.37
CA ILE A 184 16.99 9.68 15.12
C ILE A 184 16.54 11.07 14.64
N LEU A 185 16.54 11.31 13.32
CA LEU A 185 16.13 12.60 12.73
C LEU A 185 14.69 12.98 13.10
N VAL A 186 13.78 12.00 13.08
CA VAL A 186 12.38 12.25 13.51
C VAL A 186 12.28 12.60 14.98
N ASN A 187 13.06 11.94 15.85
CA ASN A 187 13.06 12.26 17.27
C ASN A 187 13.67 13.65 17.54
N LEU A 188 14.77 14.00 16.86
CA LEU A 188 15.35 15.34 16.92
C LEU A 188 14.38 16.42 16.42
N GLN A 189 13.66 16.16 15.33
CA GLN A 189 12.65 17.08 14.82
C GLN A 189 11.55 17.36 15.84
N LYS A 190 11.10 16.34 16.60
CA LYS A 190 10.09 16.52 17.67
C LYS A 190 10.60 17.40 18.81
N ILE A 191 11.89 17.30 19.15
CA ILE A 191 12.51 18.06 20.25
C ILE A 191 12.80 19.50 19.81
N CYS A 192 13.47 19.66 18.67
CA CYS A 192 13.98 20.95 18.20
C CYS A 192 12.96 21.75 17.38
N ARG A 193 11.84 21.13 16.96
CA ARG A 193 10.83 21.71 16.04
C ARG A 193 11.40 22.20 14.69
N LEU A 194 12.56 21.67 14.29
CA LEU A 194 13.20 21.96 13.00
C LEU A 194 12.97 20.82 12.00
N PRO A 195 12.81 21.09 10.70
CA PRO A 195 12.43 20.08 9.70
C PRO A 195 13.63 19.23 9.25
N PHE A 196 14.32 18.56 10.17
CA PHE A 196 15.52 17.74 9.88
C PHE A 196 15.26 16.64 8.85
N LEU A 197 14.09 16.00 8.92
CA LEU A 197 13.73 14.96 7.95
C LEU A 197 13.61 15.55 6.54
N TYR A 198 12.94 16.70 6.39
CA TYR A 198 12.82 17.41 5.12
C TYR A 198 14.20 17.79 4.56
N TRP A 199 15.07 18.38 5.38
CA TRP A 199 16.43 18.74 4.94
C TRP A 199 17.23 17.52 4.49
N SER A 200 17.14 16.40 5.21
CA SER A 200 17.80 15.16 4.81
C SER A 200 17.28 14.62 3.48
N GLN A 201 15.99 14.76 3.21
CA GLN A 201 15.38 14.38 1.93
C GLN A 201 15.85 15.30 0.79
N VAL A 202 15.88 16.62 1.02
CA VAL A 202 16.38 17.60 0.04
C VAL A 202 17.83 17.28 -0.33
N VAL A 203 18.70 17.06 0.65
CA VAL A 203 20.11 16.70 0.41
C VAL A 203 20.19 15.37 -0.37
N THR A 204 19.41 14.36 0.00
CA THR A 204 19.40 13.07 -0.72
C THR A 204 18.91 13.23 -2.16
N ARG A 205 17.88 14.05 -2.40
CA ARG A 205 17.36 14.34 -3.76
C ARG A 205 18.40 15.09 -4.61
N LEU A 206 19.10 16.08 -4.03
CA LEU A 206 20.16 16.82 -4.71
C LEU A 206 21.35 15.93 -5.07
N LEU A 207 21.83 15.12 -4.13
CA LEU A 207 22.90 14.15 -4.38
C LEU A 207 22.51 13.14 -5.45
N ARG A 208 21.29 12.59 -5.39
CA ARG A 208 20.80 11.68 -6.42
C ARG A 208 20.72 12.36 -7.78
N LYS A 209 20.17 13.58 -7.86
CA LYS A 209 20.09 14.32 -9.12
C LYS A 209 21.46 14.53 -9.72
N PHE A 210 22.47 14.82 -8.89
CA PHE A 210 23.85 14.98 -9.35
C PHE A 210 24.44 13.67 -9.89
N VAL A 211 24.17 12.53 -9.23
CA VAL A 211 24.74 11.21 -9.60
C VAL A 211 23.96 10.53 -10.73
N THR A 212 22.61 10.60 -10.72
CA THR A 212 21.75 9.81 -11.63
C THR A 212 20.94 10.66 -12.60
N GLY A 213 21.07 11.98 -12.57
CA GLY A 213 20.26 12.91 -13.37
C GLY A 213 18.81 13.07 -12.92
N SER A 214 18.33 12.29 -11.94
CA SER A 214 16.96 12.33 -11.43
C SER A 214 16.89 12.55 -9.92
N ALA A 215 16.02 13.46 -9.48
CA ALA A 215 15.83 13.73 -8.04
C ALA A 215 15.06 12.61 -7.31
N LEU A 216 14.15 11.93 -8.01
CA LEU A 216 13.35 10.83 -7.48
C LEU A 216 13.86 9.48 -8.03
N PRO A 217 13.75 8.40 -7.24
CA PRO A 217 14.01 7.06 -7.78
C PRO A 217 12.96 6.75 -8.84
N LYS A 218 13.41 6.28 -10.00
CA LYS A 218 12.53 5.71 -11.04
C LYS A 218 12.63 4.19 -10.95
N SER A 219 11.52 3.51 -11.21
CA SER A 219 11.56 2.07 -11.38
C SER A 219 12.42 1.69 -12.59
N PRO A 220 13.09 0.53 -12.58
CA PRO A 220 13.73 0.02 -13.80
C PRO A 220 12.74 -0.04 -14.97
N PRO A 221 13.19 0.12 -16.22
CA PRO A 221 12.32 0.08 -17.40
C PRO A 221 11.43 -1.17 -17.45
N ASN A 222 11.95 -2.33 -17.07
CA ASN A 222 11.24 -3.61 -17.10
C ASN A 222 10.71 -4.05 -15.70
N ALA A 223 10.46 -3.12 -14.78
CA ALA A 223 10.04 -3.43 -13.43
C ALA A 223 8.75 -4.29 -13.36
N GLU A 224 7.89 -4.19 -14.37
CA GLU A 224 6.65 -4.97 -14.47
C GLU A 224 6.88 -6.45 -14.81
N TYR A 225 8.05 -6.78 -15.34
CA TYR A 225 8.46 -8.13 -15.76
C TYR A 225 9.54 -8.72 -14.84
N GLU A 226 9.86 -8.04 -13.75
CA GLU A 226 10.81 -8.55 -12.75
C GLU A 226 10.24 -9.79 -12.08
N ASN A 227 10.97 -10.91 -12.13
CA ASN A 227 10.58 -12.11 -11.40
C ASN A 227 10.74 -11.88 -9.88
N ILE A 228 9.73 -12.26 -9.11
CA ILE A 228 9.66 -11.99 -7.68
C ILE A 228 9.95 -13.26 -6.89
N ASP A 229 11.14 -13.34 -6.32
CA ASP A 229 11.50 -14.41 -5.39
C ASP A 229 10.87 -14.19 -4.01
N LEU A 230 10.31 -15.25 -3.42
CA LEU A 230 9.71 -15.20 -2.10
C LEU A 230 10.79 -15.11 -1.00
N SER A 231 10.61 -14.21 -0.07
CA SER A 231 11.49 -14.10 1.09
C SER A 231 10.76 -13.61 2.34
N ALA A 232 11.15 -14.12 3.50
CA ALA A 232 10.64 -13.65 4.78
C ALA A 232 11.19 -12.27 5.16
N PRO A 233 10.51 -11.51 6.02
CA PRO A 233 11.04 -10.28 6.60
C PRO A 233 12.21 -10.56 7.53
N ARG A 234 12.90 -9.48 7.94
CA ARG A 234 13.93 -9.54 8.96
C ARG A 234 13.31 -9.79 10.33
N ASP A 235 14.01 -10.54 11.18
CA ASP A 235 13.61 -10.74 12.57
C ASP A 235 13.56 -9.41 13.34
N SER A 236 14.46 -8.48 13.04
CA SER A 236 14.46 -7.12 13.60
C SER A 236 13.21 -6.29 13.21
N SER A 237 12.68 -6.48 11.99
CA SER A 237 11.41 -5.88 11.56
C SER A 237 10.24 -6.48 12.33
N MET A 238 10.18 -7.80 12.45
CA MET A 238 9.12 -8.49 13.19
C MET A 238 9.10 -8.09 14.67
N LYS A 239 10.27 -8.04 15.33
CA LYS A 239 10.39 -7.55 16.72
C LYS A 239 9.87 -6.12 16.88
N ARG A 240 10.03 -5.26 15.86
CA ARG A 240 9.53 -3.89 15.89
C ARG A 240 8.02 -3.82 15.67
N ILE A 241 7.46 -4.68 14.81
CA ILE A 241 6.01 -4.84 14.61
C ILE A 241 5.35 -5.26 15.93
N MET A 242 5.89 -6.29 16.60
CA MET A 242 5.36 -6.78 17.87
C MET A 242 5.40 -5.76 19.01
N LYS A 243 6.32 -4.79 18.95
CA LYS A 243 6.43 -3.69 19.92
C LYS A 243 5.68 -2.43 19.53
N LEU A 244 4.90 -2.46 18.44
CA LEU A 244 4.16 -1.29 17.97
C LEU A 244 3.06 -0.91 18.97
N ASN A 245 3.05 0.35 19.36
CA ASN A 245 1.89 0.92 20.06
C ASN A 245 0.86 1.36 19.01
N ILE A 246 -0.14 0.50 18.81
CA ILE A 246 -1.17 0.66 17.77
C ILE A 246 -1.98 1.94 17.98
N ASP A 247 -2.42 2.22 19.20
CA ASP A 247 -3.25 3.41 19.51
C ASP A 247 -2.48 4.70 19.23
N LYS A 248 -1.19 4.72 19.63
CA LYS A 248 -0.32 5.87 19.36
C LYS A 248 -0.12 6.10 17.86
N GLU A 249 0.10 5.06 17.07
CA GLU A 249 0.30 5.16 15.63
C GLU A 249 -1.01 5.54 14.91
N THR A 250 -2.12 4.94 15.29
CA THR A 250 -3.46 5.28 14.79
C THR A 250 -3.77 6.76 15.03
N ARG A 251 -3.61 7.23 16.27
CA ARG A 251 -3.81 8.65 16.63
C ARG A 251 -2.88 9.57 15.86
N ARG A 252 -1.59 9.21 15.74
CA ARG A 252 -0.61 10.00 14.98
C ARG A 252 -1.05 10.23 13.54
N ARG A 253 -1.48 9.17 12.85
CA ARG A 253 -1.89 9.26 11.43
C ARG A 253 -3.16 10.06 11.24
N ARG A 254 -4.14 9.87 12.11
CA ARG A 254 -5.39 10.64 12.07
C ARG A 254 -5.15 12.13 12.31
N VAL A 255 -4.36 12.48 13.34
CA VAL A 255 -3.98 13.89 13.61
C VAL A 255 -3.20 14.49 12.44
N LEU A 256 -2.29 13.74 11.79
CA LEU A 256 -1.59 14.22 10.59
C LEU A 256 -2.56 14.45 9.43
N TYR A 257 -3.53 13.56 9.22
CA TYR A 257 -4.53 13.72 8.17
C TYR A 257 -5.35 15.00 8.36
N GLU A 258 -5.82 15.25 9.57
CA GLU A 258 -6.57 16.45 9.93
C GLU A 258 -5.72 17.73 9.74
N ALA A 259 -4.47 17.72 10.24
CA ALA A 259 -3.56 18.85 10.10
C ALA A 259 -3.26 19.16 8.61
N VAL A 260 -3.00 18.14 7.79
CA VAL A 260 -2.76 18.32 6.35
C VAL A 260 -4.03 18.79 5.65
N SER A 261 -5.19 18.25 6.01
CA SER A 261 -6.49 18.67 5.48
C SER A 261 -6.76 20.18 5.63
N GLN A 262 -6.30 20.79 6.71
CA GLN A 262 -6.42 22.23 6.94
C GLN A 262 -5.41 23.06 6.10
N LEU A 263 -4.27 22.48 5.74
CA LEU A 263 -3.21 23.16 4.98
C LEU A 263 -3.38 23.06 3.46
N VAL A 264 -4.12 22.06 2.98
CA VAL A 264 -4.37 21.82 1.54
C VAL A 264 -5.54 22.69 1.09
N PRO A 265 -5.32 23.67 0.20
CA PRO A 265 -6.36 24.60 -0.23
C PRO A 265 -7.32 23.92 -1.22
N ASN A 266 -8.61 24.17 -1.08
CA ASN A 266 -9.61 23.67 -2.03
C ASN A 266 -9.65 24.47 -3.36
N SER A 267 -8.93 25.59 -3.45
CA SER A 267 -8.96 26.47 -4.63
C SER A 267 -8.10 25.96 -5.80
N SER A 268 -7.02 25.21 -5.52
CA SER A 268 -6.08 24.70 -6.54
C SER A 268 -5.95 23.18 -6.53
N THR A 269 -6.66 22.49 -5.64
CA THR A 269 -6.62 21.05 -5.47
C THR A 269 -7.99 20.49 -5.15
N THR A 270 -8.22 19.22 -5.50
CA THR A 270 -9.45 18.49 -5.14
C THR A 270 -9.06 17.33 -4.21
N ARG A 271 -9.73 17.23 -3.08
CA ARG A 271 -9.56 16.07 -2.18
C ARG A 271 -10.11 14.82 -2.84
N VAL A 272 -9.41 13.69 -2.66
CA VAL A 272 -9.90 12.39 -3.13
C VAL A 272 -11.04 11.90 -2.22
N PHE A 273 -10.88 12.09 -0.91
CA PHE A 273 -11.88 11.72 0.08
C PHE A 273 -12.33 12.96 0.85
N GLU A 274 -13.65 13.17 0.97
CA GLU A 274 -14.21 14.34 1.62
C GLU A 274 -14.01 14.34 3.13
N SER A 275 -14.07 13.15 3.76
CA SER A 275 -13.94 12.98 5.21
C SER A 275 -13.10 11.76 5.57
N LEU A 276 -12.56 11.75 6.78
CA LEU A 276 -11.81 10.62 7.33
C LEU A 276 -12.75 9.73 8.16
N PRO A 277 -13.09 8.51 7.70
CA PRO A 277 -13.93 7.59 8.43
C PRO A 277 -13.36 7.23 9.81
N THR A 278 -14.22 6.90 10.77
CA THR A 278 -13.83 6.62 12.17
C THR A 278 -12.81 5.49 12.27
N ASN A 279 -13.00 4.43 11.51
CA ASN A 279 -12.15 3.22 11.53
C ASN A 279 -10.99 3.26 10.52
N CYS A 280 -10.78 4.39 9.83
CA CYS A 280 -9.67 4.55 8.88
C CYS A 280 -8.40 5.01 9.59
N VAL A 281 -7.30 4.32 9.32
CA VAL A 281 -5.93 4.71 9.68
C VAL A 281 -5.20 5.08 8.40
N PRO A 282 -5.19 6.35 7.99
CA PRO A 282 -4.77 6.76 6.65
C PRO A 282 -3.27 6.54 6.43
N TYR A 283 -2.93 6.00 5.27
CA TYR A 283 -1.55 5.91 4.78
C TYR A 283 -0.94 7.29 4.53
N GLY A 284 -1.75 8.20 4.02
CA GLY A 284 -1.41 9.58 3.72
C GLY A 284 -2.66 10.39 3.37
N PHE A 285 -2.46 11.60 2.91
CA PHE A 285 -3.53 12.49 2.45
C PHE A 285 -3.46 12.59 0.92
N PRO A 286 -4.36 11.91 0.16
CA PRO A 286 -4.40 11.99 -1.29
C PRO A 286 -5.17 13.22 -1.78
N PHE A 287 -4.68 13.82 -2.86
CA PHE A 287 -5.33 14.96 -3.52
C PHE A 287 -5.03 14.98 -5.02
N TYR A 288 -5.92 15.56 -5.79
CA TYR A 288 -5.69 15.88 -7.20
C TYR A 288 -5.19 17.29 -7.36
N GLY A 289 -4.19 17.47 -8.21
CA GLY A 289 -3.60 18.77 -8.51
C GLY A 289 -2.46 18.69 -9.52
N ASP A 290 -1.96 19.83 -9.93
CA ASP A 290 -0.78 19.91 -10.78
C ASP A 290 0.52 19.90 -9.95
N SER A 291 1.66 19.90 -10.64
CA SER A 291 2.98 19.87 -9.99
C SER A 291 3.29 21.16 -9.21
N GLU A 292 2.69 22.30 -9.56
CA GLU A 292 2.89 23.58 -8.85
C GLU A 292 2.13 23.56 -7.52
N SER A 293 0.87 23.13 -7.54
CA SER A 293 0.06 22.89 -6.34
C SER A 293 0.73 21.92 -5.38
N ALA A 294 1.28 20.81 -5.91
CA ALA A 294 2.00 19.84 -5.10
C ALA A 294 3.25 20.44 -4.41
N LYS A 295 4.05 21.23 -5.13
CA LYS A 295 5.20 21.97 -4.56
C LYS A 295 4.78 23.00 -3.51
N ALA A 296 3.67 23.69 -3.73
CA ALA A 296 3.14 24.64 -2.77
C ALA A 296 2.69 23.95 -1.47
N ILE A 297 2.04 22.78 -1.59
CA ILE A 297 1.67 21.95 -0.45
C ILE A 297 2.91 21.41 0.27
N GLU A 298 3.92 20.90 -0.46
CA GLU A 298 5.18 20.41 0.14
C GLU A 298 5.83 21.48 1.04
N LYS A 299 5.84 22.76 0.61
CA LYS A 299 6.35 23.86 1.42
C LYS A 299 5.55 24.08 2.72
N LYS A 300 4.22 23.90 2.68
CA LYS A 300 3.36 24.08 3.85
C LYS A 300 3.50 22.94 4.85
N VAL A 301 3.56 21.68 4.36
CA VAL A 301 3.55 20.48 5.21
C VAL A 301 4.94 20.04 5.69
N ARG A 302 6.03 20.64 5.21
CA ARG A 302 7.41 20.21 5.50
C ARG A 302 7.75 20.08 6.99
N TYR A 303 7.14 20.92 7.84
CA TYR A 303 7.35 20.89 9.30
C TYR A 303 6.65 19.73 9.99
N LEU A 304 5.69 19.07 9.32
CA LEU A 304 5.01 17.89 9.86
C LEU A 304 5.85 16.61 9.71
N GLY A 305 6.99 16.67 8.99
CA GLY A 305 7.86 15.50 8.75
C GLY A 305 7.26 14.50 7.76
N VAL A 306 6.52 15.00 6.79
CA VAL A 306 5.86 14.26 5.72
C VAL A 306 6.46 14.61 4.36
N GLU A 307 6.22 13.78 3.36
CA GLU A 307 6.72 13.93 1.99
C GLU A 307 5.54 14.01 1.01
N VAL A 308 5.65 14.85 -0.02
CA VAL A 308 4.67 14.90 -1.12
C VAL A 308 5.22 14.14 -2.32
N ILE A 309 4.47 13.17 -2.81
CA ILE A 309 4.84 12.31 -3.93
C ILE A 309 3.70 12.22 -4.95
N ASN A 310 4.04 12.12 -6.23
CA ASN A 310 3.09 11.70 -7.25
C ASN A 310 2.88 10.19 -7.12
N TRP A 311 1.65 9.70 -7.16
CA TRP A 311 1.33 8.29 -6.92
C TRP A 311 0.21 7.81 -7.84
N PRO A 312 0.31 6.58 -8.37
CA PRO A 312 1.49 5.70 -8.41
C PRO A 312 2.36 5.96 -9.65
N GLU A 313 3.52 5.28 -9.74
CA GLU A 313 4.16 5.06 -11.04
C GLU A 313 3.37 3.99 -11.78
N LEU A 314 2.59 4.43 -12.80
CA LEU A 314 1.67 3.59 -13.53
C LEU A 314 2.38 2.51 -14.37
N PRO A 315 1.72 1.36 -14.62
CA PRO A 315 2.15 0.40 -15.63
C PRO A 315 2.32 1.04 -17.01
N GLU A 316 3.25 0.55 -17.81
CA GLU A 316 3.54 1.13 -19.13
C GLU A 316 2.33 1.06 -20.05
N SER A 317 1.65 -0.09 -20.07
CA SER A 317 0.44 -0.31 -20.87
C SER A 317 -0.74 0.60 -20.49
N VAL A 318 -0.79 1.07 -19.24
CA VAL A 318 -1.83 2.00 -18.76
C VAL A 318 -1.42 3.45 -18.98
N ASN A 319 -0.14 3.78 -18.76
CA ASN A 319 0.35 5.15 -18.70
C ASN A 319 0.12 5.96 -19.99
N GLU A 320 0.18 5.32 -21.17
CA GLU A 320 -0.04 5.98 -22.45
C GLU A 320 -1.45 6.55 -22.57
N ASN A 321 -2.46 5.79 -22.15
CA ASN A 321 -3.88 6.13 -22.25
C ASN A 321 -4.53 6.48 -20.90
N ALA A 322 -3.71 6.73 -19.87
CA ALA A 322 -4.22 7.01 -18.54
C ALA A 322 -5.03 8.32 -18.51
N PRO A 323 -6.21 8.32 -17.90
CA PRO A 323 -6.99 9.54 -17.70
C PRO A 323 -6.23 10.52 -16.80
N ASP A 324 -6.51 11.82 -16.98
CA ASP A 324 -5.79 12.90 -16.29
C ASP A 324 -5.75 12.74 -14.77
N HIS A 325 -6.83 12.28 -14.16
CA HIS A 325 -6.87 12.13 -12.71
C HIS A 325 -5.88 11.06 -12.19
N TYR A 326 -5.45 10.07 -12.98
CA TYR A 326 -4.38 9.14 -12.59
C TYR A 326 -3.03 9.85 -12.52
N LYS A 327 -2.76 10.74 -13.50
CA LYS A 327 -1.50 11.50 -13.59
C LYS A 327 -1.42 12.65 -12.58
N GLN A 328 -2.58 13.18 -12.18
CA GLN A 328 -2.71 14.31 -11.25
C GLN A 328 -2.89 13.89 -9.79
N LEU A 329 -2.81 12.59 -9.47
CA LEU A 329 -2.95 12.09 -8.11
C LEU A 329 -1.65 12.23 -7.34
N TRP A 330 -1.71 12.98 -6.25
CA TRP A 330 -0.61 13.23 -5.32
C TRP A 330 -0.95 12.73 -3.93
N LEU A 331 0.08 12.42 -3.18
CA LEU A 331 -0.03 11.91 -1.82
C LEU A 331 0.91 12.67 -0.88
N VAL A 332 0.36 13.23 0.19
CA VAL A 332 1.15 13.60 1.37
C VAL A 332 1.36 12.33 2.19
N ASN A 333 2.54 11.75 2.12
CA ASN A 333 2.88 10.46 2.71
C ASN A 333 3.28 10.62 4.19
N PHE A 334 2.67 9.84 5.09
CA PHE A 334 2.86 9.91 6.55
C PHE A 334 3.94 8.94 7.09
N LEU A 335 4.73 8.34 6.22
CA LEU A 335 5.79 7.40 6.62
C LEU A 335 7.00 8.12 7.23
#